data_78efa9d2f42d6e1d1fc92ea89a3cca6a
#
_entry.id   78efa9d2f42d6e1d1fc92ea89a3cca6a
#
_cell.length_a   1.000
_cell.length_b   1.000
_cell.length_c   1.000
_cell.angle_alpha   90.00
_cell.angle_beta   90.00
_cell.angle_gamma   90.00
#
_symmetry.space_group_name_H-M   'P 1'
#
loop_
_entity.id
_entity.type
_entity.pdbx_description
1 polymer ?
#
loop_
_entity_poly.entity_id
_entity_poly.type
_entity_poly.pdbx_seq_one_letter_code
_entity_poly.pdbx_strand_id
1 'polypeptide(L)'
;DRLPSEPYLARDLGVSRTTLRQALTLLQEDGLIKIIRGKGNFITKDSHYINTIPNNKIQSSVYNFLSNSNKIDDIEIEFHLEPCSDYFHMILGSKPAAVVVIDRWYKIDKKVVAYAFSIMPIDNISKFDIDLNNHEQLLNFVEKDIYNDCNNIMLDVKFSTSGNYASKRSSFPDNEQFFLIEEKVSTY
;
A
#
# COMPACT_ATOMS: atom_id res chain seq x y z
N ASP A 1 -5.82 -2.71 -18.77
CA ASP A 1 -4.63 -3.06 -19.56
C ASP A 1 -4.38 -4.58 -19.53
N ARG A 2 -3.73 -5.11 -20.59
CA ARG A 2 -3.39 -6.53 -20.67
C ARG A 2 -2.01 -6.79 -20.08
N LEU A 3 -1.89 -7.78 -19.21
CA LEU A 3 -0.60 -8.25 -18.70
C LEU A 3 0.18 -9.00 -19.79
N PRO A 4 1.52 -8.98 -19.73
CA PRO A 4 2.35 -9.85 -20.56
C PRO A 4 1.97 -11.33 -20.42
N SER A 5 2.41 -12.17 -21.36
CA SER A 5 2.14 -13.61 -21.28
C SER A 5 2.80 -14.23 -20.04
N GLU A 6 2.15 -15.24 -19.44
CA GLU A 6 2.69 -15.94 -18.26
C GLU A 6 4.15 -16.42 -18.44
N PRO A 7 4.55 -17.01 -19.61
CA PRO A 7 5.93 -17.42 -19.79
C PRO A 7 6.93 -16.26 -19.82
N TYR A 8 6.52 -15.12 -20.37
CA TYR A 8 7.35 -13.92 -20.39
C TYR A 8 7.47 -13.34 -18.98
N LEU A 9 6.34 -13.16 -18.30
CA LEU A 9 6.28 -12.58 -16.97
C LEU A 9 7.03 -13.42 -15.92
N ALA A 10 6.91 -14.77 -16.00
CA ALA A 10 7.64 -15.66 -15.11
C ALA A 10 9.18 -15.55 -15.30
N ARG A 11 9.62 -15.42 -16.55
CA ARG A 11 11.05 -15.23 -16.87
C ARG A 11 11.54 -13.87 -16.41
N ASP A 12 10.77 -12.83 -16.65
CA ASP A 12 11.09 -11.45 -16.31
C ASP A 12 11.23 -11.26 -14.78
N LEU A 13 10.35 -11.90 -14.02
CA LEU A 13 10.36 -11.89 -12.55
C LEU A 13 11.30 -12.94 -11.93
N GLY A 14 11.96 -13.79 -12.73
CA GLY A 14 12.87 -14.83 -12.24
C GLY A 14 12.19 -15.93 -11.41
N VAL A 15 10.90 -16.19 -11.62
CA VAL A 15 10.11 -17.17 -10.86
C VAL A 15 9.64 -18.34 -11.72
N SER A 16 9.22 -19.44 -11.06
CA SER A 16 8.59 -20.56 -11.78
C SER A 16 7.21 -20.17 -12.32
N ARG A 17 6.76 -20.82 -13.41
CA ARG A 17 5.39 -20.62 -13.93
C ARG A 17 4.33 -20.98 -12.89
N THR A 18 4.58 -21.97 -12.04
CA THR A 18 3.67 -22.37 -10.96
C THR A 18 3.56 -21.27 -9.93
N THR A 19 4.68 -20.71 -9.49
CA THR A 19 4.70 -19.58 -8.55
C THR A 19 3.96 -18.37 -9.13
N LEU A 20 4.22 -18.04 -10.40
CA LEU A 20 3.51 -16.95 -11.07
C LEU A 20 1.99 -17.19 -11.11
N ARG A 21 1.55 -18.40 -11.47
CA ARG A 21 0.12 -18.72 -11.52
C ARG A 21 -0.55 -18.60 -10.16
N GLN A 22 0.11 -19.03 -9.10
CA GLN A 22 -0.39 -18.84 -7.74
C GLN A 22 -0.58 -17.36 -7.44
N ALA A 23 0.42 -16.53 -7.75
CA ALA A 23 0.31 -15.07 -7.55
C ALA A 23 -0.83 -14.46 -8.40
N LEU A 24 -0.96 -14.86 -9.67
CA LEU A 24 -2.05 -14.38 -10.52
C LEU A 24 -3.43 -14.83 -10.03
N THR A 25 -3.54 -16.04 -9.44
CA THR A 25 -4.78 -16.50 -8.83
C THR A 25 -5.18 -15.61 -7.65
N LEU A 26 -4.22 -15.28 -6.77
CA LEU A 26 -4.46 -14.38 -5.65
C LEU A 26 -4.90 -12.98 -6.11
N LEU A 27 -4.21 -12.43 -7.12
CA LEU A 27 -4.61 -11.14 -7.71
C LEU A 27 -5.99 -11.19 -8.36
N GLN A 28 -6.41 -12.34 -8.89
CA GLN A 28 -7.74 -12.53 -9.44
C GLN A 28 -8.80 -12.62 -8.32
N GLU A 29 -8.52 -13.33 -7.25
CA GLU A 29 -9.38 -13.43 -6.07
C GLU A 29 -9.62 -12.05 -5.46
N ASP A 30 -8.60 -11.20 -5.44
CA ASP A 30 -8.68 -9.81 -5.00
C ASP A 30 -9.35 -8.86 -6.02
N GLY A 31 -9.76 -9.39 -7.18
CA GLY A 31 -10.40 -8.57 -8.22
C GLY A 31 -9.46 -7.61 -8.94
N LEU A 32 -8.15 -7.66 -8.69
CA LEU A 32 -7.15 -6.78 -9.31
C LEU A 32 -6.88 -7.13 -10.76
N ILE A 33 -7.06 -8.41 -11.13
CA ILE A 33 -6.97 -8.88 -12.50
C ILE A 33 -8.18 -9.75 -12.86
N LYS A 34 -8.45 -9.85 -14.16
CA LYS A 34 -9.42 -10.76 -14.74
C LYS A 34 -8.74 -11.69 -15.73
N ILE A 35 -8.85 -12.99 -15.50
CA ILE A 35 -8.34 -14.01 -16.43
C ILE A 35 -9.40 -14.33 -17.47
N ILE A 36 -9.11 -14.07 -18.74
CA ILE A 36 -10.00 -14.38 -19.85
C ILE A 36 -9.38 -15.52 -20.65
N ARG A 37 -10.06 -16.69 -20.64
CA ARG A 37 -9.58 -17.89 -21.33
C ARG A 37 -9.31 -17.59 -22.80
N GLY A 38 -8.09 -17.90 -23.26
CA GLY A 38 -7.65 -17.67 -24.64
C GLY A 38 -7.26 -16.22 -24.97
N LYS A 39 -7.53 -15.25 -24.09
CA LYS A 39 -7.20 -13.84 -24.31
C LYS A 39 -6.08 -13.33 -23.40
N GLY A 40 -5.90 -13.96 -22.21
CA GLY A 40 -4.86 -13.61 -21.23
C GLY A 40 -5.39 -12.94 -19.99
N ASN A 41 -4.49 -12.33 -19.24
CA ASN A 41 -4.75 -11.68 -17.97
C ASN A 41 -4.87 -10.17 -18.19
N PHE A 42 -5.88 -9.55 -17.61
CA PHE A 42 -6.18 -8.13 -17.77
C PHE A 42 -6.29 -7.47 -16.39
N ILE A 43 -5.71 -6.29 -16.24
CA ILE A 43 -5.90 -5.46 -15.06
C ILE A 43 -7.34 -4.97 -15.03
N THR A 44 -8.04 -5.17 -13.91
CA THR A 44 -9.38 -4.64 -13.68
C THR A 44 -9.30 -3.15 -13.39
N LYS A 45 -10.20 -2.37 -14.01
CA LYS A 45 -10.30 -0.92 -13.78
C LYS A 45 -11.46 -0.54 -12.87
N ASP A 46 -11.98 -1.51 -12.11
CA ASP A 46 -13.10 -1.26 -11.19
C ASP A 46 -12.58 -0.62 -9.89
N SER A 47 -12.09 0.61 -10.02
CA SER A 47 -11.74 1.47 -8.89
C SER A 47 -12.86 2.48 -8.66
N HIS A 48 -13.49 2.42 -7.51
CA HIS A 48 -14.35 3.48 -7.03
C HIS A 48 -13.46 4.59 -6.45
N TYR A 49 -13.12 5.59 -7.28
CA TYR A 49 -12.42 6.77 -6.78
C TYR A 49 -13.37 7.58 -5.90
N ILE A 50 -13.06 7.62 -4.62
CA ILE A 50 -13.71 8.56 -3.71
C ILE A 50 -12.91 9.86 -3.76
N ASN A 51 -13.25 10.73 -4.70
CA ASN A 51 -12.72 12.09 -4.78
C ASN A 51 -13.50 12.97 -3.80
N THR A 52 -13.16 12.98 -2.53
CA THR A 52 -13.37 14.12 -1.62
C THR A 52 -13.13 13.69 -0.18
N ILE A 53 -12.03 14.13 0.41
CA ILE A 53 -11.90 14.19 1.85
C ILE A 53 -12.35 15.58 2.25
N PRO A 54 -13.39 15.74 3.10
CA PRO A 54 -13.76 17.03 3.63
C PRO A 54 -12.60 17.62 4.44
N ASN A 55 -12.41 18.91 4.36
CA ASN A 55 -11.29 19.72 4.85
C ASN A 55 -11.12 19.76 6.39
N ASN A 56 -11.52 18.74 7.15
CA ASN A 56 -11.40 18.70 8.60
C ASN A 56 -10.40 17.60 9.01
N LYS A 57 -9.16 18.01 9.26
CA LYS A 57 -8.04 17.20 9.72
C LYS A 57 -7.69 16.07 8.76
N ILE A 58 -6.94 16.42 7.74
CA ILE A 58 -6.34 15.43 6.85
C ILE A 58 -5.29 14.65 7.66
N GLN A 59 -5.48 13.35 7.76
CA GLN A 59 -4.59 12.39 8.41
C GLN A 59 -4.64 11.09 7.63
N SER A 60 -3.76 10.15 7.96
CA SER A 60 -3.71 8.83 7.33
C SER A 60 -5.11 8.21 7.19
N SER A 61 -5.38 7.60 6.03
CA SER A 61 -6.66 6.95 5.72
C SER A 61 -7.05 5.87 6.73
N VAL A 62 -6.10 5.23 7.39
CA VAL A 62 -6.36 4.22 8.42
C VAL A 62 -7.30 4.73 9.50
N TYR A 63 -7.09 5.96 10.00
CA TYR A 63 -7.95 6.56 11.02
C TYR A 63 -9.35 6.88 10.51
N ASN A 64 -9.49 7.15 9.22
CA ASN A 64 -10.80 7.45 8.62
C ASN A 64 -11.66 6.20 8.44
N PHE A 65 -11.03 5.03 8.27
CA PHE A 65 -11.70 3.75 8.05
C PHE A 65 -11.89 2.93 9.33
N LEU A 66 -11.04 3.13 10.34
CA LEU A 66 -11.29 2.57 11.68
C LEU A 66 -12.40 3.39 12.33
N SER A 67 -13.51 2.75 12.61
CA SER A 67 -14.70 3.42 13.19
C SER A 67 -14.35 4.15 14.49
N ASN A 68 -15.05 5.27 14.76
CA ASN A 68 -14.84 6.13 15.93
C ASN A 68 -14.95 5.42 17.31
N SER A 69 -15.39 4.18 17.36
CA SER A 69 -15.52 3.37 18.58
C SER A 69 -14.27 2.60 18.96
N ASN A 70 -13.34 2.41 18.03
CA ASN A 70 -12.14 1.61 18.26
C ASN A 70 -10.92 2.52 18.31
N LYS A 71 -10.37 2.70 19.51
CA LYS A 71 -9.13 3.46 19.70
C LYS A 71 -7.94 2.54 19.44
N ILE A 72 -7.06 2.95 18.53
CA ILE A 72 -5.76 2.29 18.34
C ILE A 72 -4.95 2.43 19.62
N ASP A 73 -4.50 1.31 20.18
CA ASP A 73 -3.72 1.27 21.42
C ASP A 73 -2.23 1.42 21.15
N ASP A 74 -1.75 0.85 20.05
CA ASP A 74 -0.35 0.74 19.72
C ASP A 74 -0.15 0.72 18.20
N ILE A 75 0.95 1.31 17.73
CA ILE A 75 1.38 1.26 16.33
C ILE A 75 2.85 0.86 16.30
N GLU A 76 3.11 -0.31 15.77
CA GLU A 76 4.47 -0.76 15.48
C GLU A 76 4.88 -0.23 14.10
N ILE A 77 6.10 0.33 14.00
CA ILE A 77 6.64 0.89 12.77
C ILE A 77 8.03 0.31 12.48
N GLU A 78 8.26 -0.07 11.24
CA GLU A 78 9.56 -0.46 10.70
C GLU A 78 9.81 0.26 9.39
N PHE A 79 11.06 0.46 9.04
CA PHE A 79 11.44 1.01 7.75
C PHE A 79 12.68 0.34 7.19
N HIS A 80 12.84 0.42 5.88
CA HIS A 80 14.06 0.05 5.18
C HIS A 80 14.25 0.92 3.95
N LEU A 81 15.49 0.98 3.47
CA LEU A 81 15.86 1.74 2.28
C LEU A 81 16.06 0.79 1.11
N GLU A 82 15.50 1.15 -0.03
CA GLU A 82 15.69 0.41 -1.28
C GLU A 82 16.11 1.34 -2.42
N PRO A 83 16.93 0.86 -3.37
CA PRO A 83 17.14 1.57 -4.63
C PRO A 83 15.81 1.74 -5.37
N CYS A 84 15.63 2.87 -6.06
CA CYS A 84 14.43 3.09 -6.85
C CYS A 84 14.38 2.11 -8.03
N SER A 85 13.57 1.06 -7.91
CA SER A 85 13.27 0.13 -8.99
C SER A 85 12.37 0.75 -10.06
N ASP A 86 12.25 0.13 -11.22
CA ASP A 86 11.32 0.57 -12.26
C ASP A 86 9.85 0.52 -11.76
N TYR A 87 9.54 -0.39 -10.84
CA TYR A 87 8.24 -0.46 -10.17
C TYR A 87 7.99 0.79 -9.30
N PHE A 88 8.94 1.17 -8.46
CA PHE A 88 8.81 2.38 -7.65
C PHE A 88 8.77 3.65 -8.49
N HIS A 89 9.57 3.72 -9.56
CA HIS A 89 9.49 4.82 -10.51
C HIS A 89 8.08 4.97 -11.13
N MET A 90 7.48 3.86 -11.51
CA MET A 90 6.14 3.86 -12.09
C MET A 90 5.07 4.35 -11.08
N ILE A 91 5.14 3.91 -9.83
CA ILE A 91 4.20 4.31 -8.77
C ILE A 91 4.36 5.77 -8.40
N LEU A 92 5.61 6.21 -8.17
CA LEU A 92 5.91 7.56 -7.71
C LEU A 92 5.83 8.62 -8.81
N GLY A 93 5.91 8.21 -10.08
CA GLY A 93 6.01 9.13 -11.23
C GLY A 93 7.32 9.91 -11.29
N SER A 94 8.30 9.56 -10.43
CA SER A 94 9.63 10.17 -10.34
C SER A 94 10.67 9.09 -10.11
N LYS A 95 11.95 9.39 -10.34
CA LYS A 95 13.05 8.42 -10.15
C LYS A 95 14.04 8.95 -9.12
N PRO A 96 13.70 8.90 -7.80
CA PRO A 96 14.63 9.26 -6.74
C PRO A 96 15.83 8.29 -6.71
N ALA A 97 16.92 8.68 -6.04
CA ALA A 97 18.09 7.80 -5.87
C ALA A 97 17.73 6.54 -5.05
N ALA A 98 16.87 6.70 -4.05
CA ALA A 98 16.36 5.64 -3.20
C ALA A 98 14.94 5.96 -2.75
N VAL A 99 14.24 4.94 -2.27
CA VAL A 99 12.95 5.05 -1.60
C VAL A 99 13.08 4.59 -0.15
N VAL A 100 12.28 5.20 0.72
CA VAL A 100 12.02 4.71 2.07
C VAL A 100 10.73 3.92 2.03
N VAL A 101 10.81 2.66 2.41
CA VAL A 101 9.68 1.77 2.58
C VAL A 101 9.36 1.70 4.06
N ILE A 102 8.12 1.93 4.42
CA ILE A 102 7.69 2.02 5.82
C ILE A 102 6.49 1.09 6.02
N ASP A 103 6.64 0.17 6.96
CA ASP A 103 5.62 -0.77 7.39
C ASP A 103 5.05 -0.31 8.74
N ARG A 104 3.71 -0.33 8.88
CA ARG A 104 3.01 0.02 10.12
C ARG A 104 1.93 -1.00 10.42
N TRP A 105 1.90 -1.48 11.67
CA TRP A 105 0.89 -2.39 12.19
C TRP A 105 0.11 -1.69 13.29
N TYR A 106 -1.18 -1.49 13.07
CA TYR A 106 -2.08 -0.84 14.02
C TYR A 106 -2.76 -1.91 14.87
N LYS A 107 -2.72 -1.74 16.18
CA LYS A 107 -3.21 -2.74 17.13
C LYS A 107 -4.32 -2.18 18.01
N ILE A 108 -5.28 -3.03 18.30
CA ILE A 108 -6.32 -2.86 19.31
C ILE A 108 -6.34 -4.14 20.14
N ASP A 109 -6.27 -4.03 21.47
CA ASP A 109 -6.18 -5.17 22.38
C ASP A 109 -5.08 -6.17 21.96
N LYS A 110 -3.91 -5.65 21.58
CA LYS A 110 -2.74 -6.40 21.08
C LYS A 110 -2.96 -7.18 19.77
N LYS A 111 -4.10 -7.02 19.13
CA LYS A 111 -4.39 -7.63 17.81
C LYS A 111 -4.16 -6.61 16.71
N VAL A 112 -3.52 -7.04 15.63
CA VAL A 112 -3.38 -6.21 14.44
C VAL A 112 -4.74 -6.09 13.75
N VAL A 113 -5.22 -4.86 13.62
CA VAL A 113 -6.51 -4.53 12.98
C VAL A 113 -6.34 -3.84 11.64
N ALA A 114 -5.15 -3.25 11.40
CA ALA A 114 -4.79 -2.69 10.12
C ALA A 114 -3.28 -2.80 9.90
N TYR A 115 -2.90 -2.83 8.64
CA TYR A 115 -1.52 -2.77 8.19
C TYR A 115 -1.41 -1.70 7.09
N ALA A 116 -0.39 -0.88 7.15
CA ALA A 116 -0.08 0.08 6.12
C ALA A 116 1.35 -0.10 5.61
N PHE A 117 1.47 -0.08 4.30
CA PHE A 117 2.74 -0.11 3.57
C PHE A 117 2.88 1.21 2.83
N SER A 118 3.94 1.95 3.12
CA SER A 118 4.17 3.26 2.50
C SER A 118 5.49 3.27 1.75
N ILE A 119 5.49 3.93 0.61
CA ILE A 119 6.68 4.14 -0.22
C ILE A 119 6.80 5.63 -0.45
N MET A 120 7.97 6.19 -0.15
CA MET A 120 8.24 7.60 -0.42
C MET A 120 9.68 7.83 -0.92
N PRO A 121 9.92 8.88 -1.74
CA PRO A 121 11.26 9.29 -2.09
C PRO A 121 12.10 9.63 -0.86
N ILE A 122 13.37 9.23 -0.85
CA ILE A 122 14.31 9.59 0.23
C ILE A 122 14.44 11.12 0.38
N ASP A 123 14.24 11.85 -0.70
CA ASP A 123 14.29 13.31 -0.70
C ASP A 123 13.25 13.94 0.22
N ASN A 124 12.10 13.28 0.42
CA ASN A 124 11.08 13.76 1.37
C ASN A 124 11.58 13.72 2.81
N ILE A 125 12.36 12.69 3.19
CA ILE A 125 12.94 12.58 4.52
C ILE A 125 13.88 13.75 4.77
N SER A 126 14.72 14.08 3.80
CA SER A 126 15.64 15.23 3.88
C SER A 126 14.90 16.57 3.88
N LYS A 127 13.85 16.70 3.03
CA LYS A 127 13.04 17.93 2.94
C LYS A 127 12.36 18.28 4.26
N PHE A 128 11.88 17.28 5.00
CA PHE A 128 11.16 17.45 6.26
C PHE A 128 12.03 17.26 7.50
N ASP A 129 13.36 17.09 7.34
CA ASP A 129 14.34 16.91 8.41
C ASP A 129 13.96 15.77 9.39
N ILE A 130 13.58 14.62 8.83
CA ILE A 130 13.12 13.45 9.59
C ILE A 130 14.32 12.56 9.99
N ASP A 131 14.47 12.34 11.28
CA ASP A 131 15.38 11.31 11.80
C ASP A 131 14.70 9.93 11.72
N LEU A 132 15.16 9.11 10.78
CA LEU A 132 14.64 7.74 10.60
C LEU A 132 14.83 6.85 11.83
N ASN A 133 15.82 7.14 12.70
CA ASN A 133 16.01 6.36 13.92
C ASN A 133 15.05 6.78 15.05
N ASN A 134 14.35 7.91 14.88
CA ASN A 134 13.31 8.37 15.79
C ASN A 134 11.94 7.87 15.30
N HIS A 135 11.51 6.70 15.78
CA HIS A 135 10.26 6.07 15.37
C HIS A 135 9.04 6.94 15.65
N GLU A 136 9.03 7.71 16.71
CA GLU A 136 7.92 8.61 17.05
C GLU A 136 7.82 9.76 16.04
N GLN A 137 8.96 10.37 15.69
CA GLN A 137 9.01 11.41 14.66
C GLN A 137 8.59 10.87 13.30
N LEU A 138 9.11 9.71 12.89
CA LEU A 138 8.77 9.07 11.64
C LEU A 138 7.27 8.72 11.58
N LEU A 139 6.71 8.17 12.67
CA LEU A 139 5.29 7.85 12.76
C LEU A 139 4.43 9.10 12.65
N ASN A 140 4.75 10.16 13.41
CA ASN A 140 4.01 11.42 13.34
C ASN A 140 4.05 12.03 11.93
N PHE A 141 5.20 11.96 11.27
CA PHE A 141 5.36 12.43 9.90
C PHE A 141 4.43 11.71 8.92
N VAL A 142 4.47 10.37 8.89
CA VAL A 142 3.68 9.58 7.93
C VAL A 142 2.19 9.53 8.25
N GLU A 143 1.80 9.81 9.49
CA GLU A 143 0.39 9.82 9.91
C GLU A 143 -0.28 11.19 9.81
N LYS A 144 0.51 12.29 9.92
CA LYS A 144 -0.03 13.64 10.04
C LYS A 144 0.69 14.69 9.20
N ASP A 145 2.03 14.81 9.38
CA ASP A 145 2.72 15.99 8.88
C ASP A 145 2.77 16.04 7.35
N ILE A 146 2.93 14.88 6.69
CA ILE A 146 2.92 14.80 5.22
C ILE A 146 1.57 15.28 4.64
N TYR A 147 0.48 15.13 5.38
CA TYR A 147 -0.86 15.55 4.95
C TYR A 147 -1.07 17.07 5.08
N ASN A 148 -0.32 17.74 5.94
CA ASN A 148 -0.39 19.19 6.09
C ASN A 148 0.22 19.92 4.87
N ASP A 149 1.19 19.26 4.20
CA ASP A 149 1.93 19.83 3.06
C ASP A 149 1.47 19.25 1.70
N CYS A 150 0.37 18.48 1.70
CA CYS A 150 -0.15 17.87 0.50
C CYS A 150 -1.05 18.81 -0.29
N ASN A 151 -0.98 18.70 -1.62
CA ASN A 151 -1.88 19.42 -2.52
C ASN A 151 -2.98 18.53 -3.11
N ASN A 152 -2.80 17.22 -3.05
CA ASN A 152 -3.78 16.27 -3.55
C ASN A 152 -3.64 14.92 -2.83
N ILE A 153 -4.78 14.30 -2.53
CA ILE A 153 -4.88 12.95 -1.99
C ILE A 153 -5.86 12.18 -2.86
N MET A 154 -5.41 11.07 -3.42
CA MET A 154 -6.25 10.13 -4.17
C MET A 154 -6.38 8.85 -3.37
N LEU A 155 -7.61 8.38 -3.20
CA LEU A 155 -7.92 7.12 -2.55
C LEU A 155 -8.60 6.17 -3.52
N ASP A 156 -8.11 4.95 -3.57
CA ASP A 156 -8.78 3.81 -4.22
C ASP A 156 -9.10 2.77 -3.15
N VAL A 157 -10.36 2.41 -3.01
CA VAL A 157 -10.84 1.49 -1.97
C VAL A 157 -11.47 0.27 -2.62
N LYS A 158 -10.98 -0.91 -2.24
CA LYS A 158 -11.46 -2.20 -2.74
C LYS A 158 -11.79 -3.13 -1.58
N PHE A 159 -12.70 -4.05 -1.80
CA PHE A 159 -12.89 -5.20 -0.92
C PHE A 159 -11.96 -6.31 -1.36
N SER A 160 -11.30 -6.94 -0.38
CA SER A 160 -10.48 -8.13 -0.60
C SER A 160 -10.83 -9.20 0.43
N THR A 161 -10.73 -10.46 0.02
CA THR A 161 -10.90 -11.63 0.89
C THR A 161 -9.59 -12.38 1.09
N SER A 162 -8.53 -11.93 0.42
CA SER A 162 -7.23 -12.59 0.42
C SER A 162 -6.26 -11.79 1.30
N GLY A 163 -5.95 -12.31 2.49
CA GLY A 163 -5.01 -11.72 3.45
C GLY A 163 -3.54 -11.65 3.01
N ASN A 164 -3.26 -11.85 1.73
CA ASN A 164 -1.90 -11.99 1.20
C ASN A 164 -1.09 -10.68 1.16
N TYR A 165 -1.74 -9.53 1.31
CA TYR A 165 -1.06 -8.23 1.42
C TYR A 165 -0.54 -7.93 2.82
N ALA A 166 -1.04 -8.66 3.81
CA ALA A 166 -0.53 -8.52 5.14
C ALA A 166 0.86 -9.15 5.21
N SER A 167 1.81 -8.42 5.75
CA SER A 167 3.15 -8.91 5.96
C SER A 167 3.13 -10.22 6.75
N LYS A 168 4.22 -10.99 6.68
CA LYS A 168 4.38 -12.27 7.41
C LYS A 168 4.13 -12.19 8.93
N ARG A 169 4.01 -10.98 9.50
CA ARG A 169 3.76 -10.74 10.93
C ARG A 169 2.27 -10.61 11.28
N SER A 170 1.42 -10.34 10.31
CA SER A 170 -0.02 -10.21 10.52
C SER A 170 -0.73 -11.30 9.74
N SER A 171 -1.09 -12.38 10.41
CA SER A 171 -2.05 -13.33 9.86
C SER A 171 -3.44 -12.75 10.08
N PHE A 172 -4.03 -12.18 9.03
CA PHE A 172 -5.47 -11.98 9.01
C PHE A 172 -6.13 -13.36 8.90
N PRO A 173 -7.24 -13.60 9.61
CA PRO A 173 -7.95 -14.87 9.51
C PRO A 173 -8.33 -15.18 8.06
N ASP A 174 -8.17 -16.44 7.64
CA ASP A 174 -8.62 -16.90 6.34
C ASP A 174 -10.13 -16.62 6.18
N ASN A 175 -10.53 -16.07 5.04
CA ASN A 175 -11.92 -15.70 4.68
C ASN A 175 -12.51 -14.48 5.40
N GLU A 176 -11.78 -13.69 6.13
CA GLU A 176 -12.28 -12.38 6.56
C GLU A 176 -12.23 -11.37 5.40
N GLN A 177 -13.28 -10.54 5.33
CA GLN A 177 -13.33 -9.43 4.38
C GLN A 177 -12.58 -8.24 4.99
N PHE A 178 -11.74 -7.60 4.20
CA PHE A 178 -11.05 -6.39 4.59
C PHE A 178 -11.05 -5.36 3.45
N PHE A 179 -10.82 -4.12 3.81
CA PHE A 179 -10.62 -3.06 2.84
C PHE A 179 -9.14 -3.00 2.43
N LEU A 180 -8.89 -3.03 1.13
CA LEU A 180 -7.62 -2.64 0.55
C LEU A 180 -7.74 -1.18 0.13
N ILE A 181 -6.89 -0.32 0.69
CA ILE A 181 -6.89 1.11 0.43
C ILE A 181 -5.55 1.48 -0.19
N GLU A 182 -5.58 1.96 -1.43
CA GLU A 182 -4.43 2.59 -2.05
C GLU A 182 -4.57 4.10 -1.90
N GLU A 183 -3.61 4.72 -1.22
CA GLU A 183 -3.57 6.15 -0.97
C GLU A 183 -2.37 6.77 -1.66
N LYS A 184 -2.61 7.74 -2.52
CA LYS A 184 -1.55 8.51 -3.19
C LYS A 184 -1.60 9.95 -2.71
N VAL A 185 -0.57 10.34 -1.95
CA VAL A 185 -0.38 11.69 -1.44
C VAL A 185 0.62 12.42 -2.34
N SER A 186 0.23 13.57 -2.86
CA SER A 186 1.11 14.44 -3.65
C SER A 186 1.41 15.71 -2.86
N THR A 187 2.70 16.06 -2.75
CA THR A 187 3.17 17.28 -2.07
C THR A 187 3.66 18.30 -3.10
N TYR A 188 3.77 19.57 -2.70
CA TYR A 188 4.33 20.66 -3.52
C TYR A 188 5.83 20.49 -3.81
#